data_a2c87ecaf5b7a60151f60f0d628280f4
#
_entry.id   a2c87ecaf5b7a60151f60f0d628280f4
#
_cell.length_a   1.000
_cell.length_b   1.000
_cell.length_c   1.000
_cell.angle_alpha   90.00
_cell.angle_beta   90.00
_cell.angle_gamma   90.00
#
_symmetry.space_group_name_H-M   'P 1'
#
loop_
_entity.id
_entity.type
_entity.pdbx_description
1 polymer ?
#
loop_
_entity_poly.entity_id
_entity_poly.type
_entity_poly.pdbx_seq_one_letter_code
_entity_poly.pdbx_strand_id
1 'polypeptide(L)'
;MVDSLLTLANHGVDVIRVDAVPYIWKELGTSCRNLPQVHTLVRMMRMICEVVCPAVLLLGEVVMEPAKVVPYFGTVEKPECHMLYNVTTMASIWHTVATEDARLLKKQLEAVAGLPKEYTFLNYLRCHDDIGWGLDYGTLRQYGMEEISHKAFLNEFFTGNYPASFSRGELYNNDPVTKDARFCGTTASMCGIEKAGFCGDEAGMDAAIRLDLMLHAFMFMQSGIPVIYSGDEVGQVNDYSYK
;
A
#
# COMPACT_ATOMS: atom_id res chain seq x y z
N MET A 1 -18.57 1.77 -18.38
CA MET A 1 -17.73 2.50 -17.41
C MET A 1 -18.41 3.80 -16.95
N VAL A 2 -18.74 4.75 -17.85
CA VAL A 2 -19.42 6.01 -17.44
C VAL A 2 -20.75 5.73 -16.73
N ASP A 3 -21.62 4.91 -17.32
CA ASP A 3 -22.89 4.54 -16.72
C ASP A 3 -22.71 3.88 -15.33
N SER A 4 -21.71 3.02 -15.16
CA SER A 4 -21.41 2.40 -13.86
C SER A 4 -20.97 3.45 -12.83
N LEU A 5 -20.11 4.39 -13.22
CA LEU A 5 -19.65 5.48 -12.37
C LEU A 5 -20.84 6.35 -11.91
N LEU A 6 -21.70 6.77 -12.84
CA LEU A 6 -22.86 7.60 -12.54
C LEU A 6 -23.93 6.86 -11.76
N THR A 7 -24.07 5.55 -11.97
CA THR A 7 -24.96 4.70 -11.17
C THR A 7 -24.52 4.68 -9.70
N LEU A 8 -23.22 4.47 -9.43
CA LEU A 8 -22.67 4.51 -8.06
C LEU A 8 -22.89 5.88 -7.42
N ALA A 9 -22.59 6.94 -8.14
CA ALA A 9 -22.83 8.32 -7.67
C ALA A 9 -24.31 8.56 -7.32
N ASN A 10 -25.24 8.06 -8.16
CA ASN A 10 -26.69 8.20 -7.93
C ASN A 10 -27.19 7.38 -6.73
N HIS A 11 -26.45 6.34 -6.31
CA HIS A 11 -26.74 5.58 -5.08
C HIS A 11 -26.17 6.24 -3.81
N GLY A 12 -25.60 7.44 -3.91
CA GLY A 12 -25.10 8.20 -2.77
C GLY A 12 -23.69 7.81 -2.34
N VAL A 13 -22.88 7.25 -3.26
CA VAL A 13 -21.46 6.96 -2.99
C VAL A 13 -20.65 8.24 -3.08
N ASP A 14 -19.94 8.61 -2.01
CA ASP A 14 -19.09 9.80 -1.94
C ASP A 14 -17.70 9.58 -2.51
N VAL A 15 -17.14 8.37 -2.37
CA VAL A 15 -15.81 8.01 -2.87
C VAL A 15 -15.89 6.75 -3.70
N ILE A 16 -15.47 6.82 -4.94
CA ILE A 16 -15.39 5.67 -5.85
C ILE A 16 -13.94 5.23 -5.97
N ARG A 17 -13.62 4.02 -5.48
CA ARG A 17 -12.33 3.38 -5.70
C ARG A 17 -12.25 2.84 -7.12
N VAL A 18 -11.31 3.35 -7.87
CA VAL A 18 -10.99 2.87 -9.22
C VAL A 18 -9.89 1.83 -9.09
N ASP A 19 -10.28 0.59 -9.28
CA ASP A 19 -9.43 -0.59 -9.14
C ASP A 19 -8.41 -0.69 -10.27
N ALA A 20 -7.20 -1.15 -9.96
CA ALA A 20 -6.14 -1.50 -10.90
C ALA A 20 -5.94 -0.46 -12.02
N VAL A 21 -5.97 0.83 -11.66
CA VAL A 21 -5.94 1.97 -12.60
C VAL A 21 -4.89 1.84 -13.69
N PRO A 22 -3.62 1.44 -13.41
CA PRO A 22 -2.59 1.34 -14.44
C PRO A 22 -2.90 0.36 -15.57
N TYR A 23 -3.88 -0.52 -15.39
CA TYR A 23 -4.20 -1.63 -16.30
C TYR A 23 -5.52 -1.47 -17.05
N ILE A 24 -6.24 -0.36 -16.90
CA ILE A 24 -7.56 -0.16 -17.51
C ILE A 24 -7.55 -0.06 -19.05
N TRP A 25 -6.37 0.19 -19.65
CA TRP A 25 -6.19 0.14 -21.10
C TRP A 25 -5.33 -1.03 -21.52
N LYS A 26 -5.78 -1.75 -22.54
CA LYS A 26 -5.08 -2.92 -23.11
C LYS A 26 -4.75 -2.65 -24.57
N GLU A 27 -3.49 -2.91 -24.93
CA GLU A 27 -2.99 -2.75 -26.29
C GLU A 27 -1.98 -3.87 -26.59
N LEU A 28 -2.28 -4.70 -27.60
CA LEU A 28 -1.42 -5.81 -27.99
C LEU A 28 -0.03 -5.31 -28.39
N GLY A 29 1.00 -6.05 -27.98
CA GLY A 29 2.40 -5.70 -28.24
C GLY A 29 2.99 -4.69 -27.26
N THR A 30 2.22 -4.28 -26.23
CA THR A 30 2.70 -3.42 -25.14
C THR A 30 2.70 -4.17 -23.82
N SER A 31 3.18 -3.50 -22.74
CA SER A 31 3.08 -4.03 -21.37
C SER A 31 1.64 -4.06 -20.83
N CYS A 32 0.67 -3.45 -21.52
CA CYS A 32 -0.70 -3.22 -21.03
C CYS A 32 -0.74 -2.58 -19.63
N ARG A 33 0.28 -1.82 -19.28
CA ARG A 33 0.45 -1.20 -17.96
C ARG A 33 0.98 0.22 -18.10
N ASN A 34 0.34 1.16 -17.41
CA ASN A 34 0.79 2.55 -17.34
C ASN A 34 0.90 3.25 -18.71
N LEU A 35 -0.01 2.91 -19.64
CA LEU A 35 -0.05 3.50 -20.98
C LEU A 35 -0.67 4.90 -20.95
N PRO A 36 -0.32 5.80 -21.88
CA PRO A 36 -0.88 7.17 -21.93
C PRO A 36 -2.40 7.23 -21.97
N GLN A 37 -3.03 6.24 -22.58
CA GLN A 37 -4.49 6.13 -22.66
C GLN A 37 -5.15 5.95 -21.29
N VAL A 38 -4.46 5.32 -20.33
CA VAL A 38 -4.93 5.19 -18.94
C VAL A 38 -5.18 6.57 -18.34
N HIS A 39 -4.21 7.47 -18.46
CA HIS A 39 -4.32 8.85 -17.96
C HIS A 39 -5.48 9.61 -18.62
N THR A 40 -5.70 9.41 -19.92
CA THR A 40 -6.83 10.00 -20.64
C THR A 40 -8.18 9.53 -20.09
N LEU A 41 -8.31 8.21 -19.81
CA LEU A 41 -9.54 7.65 -19.24
C LEU A 41 -9.79 8.14 -17.81
N VAL A 42 -8.76 8.24 -17.00
CA VAL A 42 -8.90 8.76 -15.62
C VAL A 42 -9.32 10.22 -15.62
N ARG A 43 -8.72 11.05 -16.49
CA ARG A 43 -9.16 12.45 -16.67
C ARG A 43 -10.60 12.54 -17.12
N MET A 44 -11.01 11.72 -18.08
CA MET A 44 -12.41 11.68 -18.53
C MET A 44 -13.35 11.35 -17.36
N MET A 45 -13.04 10.34 -16.55
CA MET A 45 -13.83 10.02 -15.36
C MET A 45 -13.87 11.17 -14.37
N ARG A 46 -12.72 11.81 -14.13
CA ARG A 46 -12.62 13.00 -13.26
C ARG A 46 -13.50 14.15 -13.76
N MET A 47 -13.41 14.51 -15.04
CA MET A 47 -14.22 15.59 -15.64
C MET A 47 -15.71 15.29 -15.58
N ILE A 48 -16.11 14.03 -15.79
CA ILE A 48 -17.51 13.62 -15.66
C ILE A 48 -18.01 13.83 -14.23
N CYS A 49 -17.23 13.40 -13.22
CA CYS A 49 -17.59 13.63 -11.82
C CYS A 49 -17.73 15.13 -11.54
N GLU A 50 -16.79 15.95 -11.95
CA GLU A 50 -16.81 17.40 -11.70
C GLU A 50 -18.04 18.11 -12.30
N VAL A 51 -18.55 17.62 -13.43
CA VAL A 51 -19.71 18.22 -14.11
C VAL A 51 -21.03 17.67 -13.60
N VAL A 52 -21.12 16.34 -13.37
CA VAL A 52 -22.40 15.66 -13.11
C VAL A 52 -22.63 15.41 -11.63
N CYS A 53 -21.58 15.08 -10.89
CA CYS A 53 -21.62 14.72 -9.47
C CYS A 53 -20.41 15.28 -8.70
N PRO A 54 -20.28 16.61 -8.56
CA PRO A 54 -19.05 17.28 -8.08
C PRO A 54 -18.67 16.93 -6.64
N ALA A 55 -19.55 16.31 -5.87
CA ALA A 55 -19.25 15.81 -4.52
C ALA A 55 -18.60 14.42 -4.50
N VAL A 56 -18.52 13.72 -5.63
CA VAL A 56 -17.96 12.38 -5.73
C VAL A 56 -16.46 12.45 -6.01
N LEU A 57 -15.68 11.77 -5.16
CA LEU A 57 -14.23 11.70 -5.26
C LEU A 57 -13.77 10.38 -5.90
N LEU A 58 -12.71 10.44 -6.69
CA LEU A 58 -12.05 9.27 -7.27
C LEU A 58 -10.81 8.91 -6.45
N LEU A 59 -10.78 7.70 -5.91
CA LEU A 59 -9.63 7.10 -5.25
C LEU A 59 -8.99 6.07 -6.19
N GLY A 60 -7.80 6.37 -6.71
CA GLY A 60 -7.09 5.47 -7.62
C GLY A 60 -6.24 4.46 -6.88
N GLU A 61 -6.37 3.18 -7.28
CA GLU A 61 -5.44 2.15 -6.82
C GLU A 61 -4.30 2.01 -7.82
N VAL A 62 -3.09 2.42 -7.38
CA VAL A 62 -1.86 2.44 -8.19
C VAL A 62 -0.72 1.84 -7.37
N VAL A 63 -0.48 0.55 -7.53
CA VAL A 63 0.60 -0.16 -6.81
C VAL A 63 1.86 -0.16 -7.68
N MET A 64 2.70 0.85 -7.49
CA MET A 64 3.96 1.07 -8.22
C MET A 64 5.00 1.74 -7.35
N GLU A 65 6.23 1.86 -7.87
CA GLU A 65 7.27 2.70 -7.26
C GLU A 65 6.85 4.20 -7.24
N PRO A 66 7.39 4.99 -6.28
CA PRO A 66 6.91 6.34 -5.99
C PRO A 66 6.80 7.26 -7.21
N ALA A 67 7.81 7.24 -8.07
CA ALA A 67 7.85 8.10 -9.26
C ALA A 67 6.72 7.81 -10.27
N LYS A 68 6.12 6.63 -10.22
CA LYS A 68 5.02 6.22 -11.11
C LYS A 68 3.64 6.41 -10.48
N VAL A 69 3.54 6.58 -9.17
CA VAL A 69 2.27 6.81 -8.47
C VAL A 69 1.81 8.25 -8.63
N VAL A 70 2.68 9.21 -8.36
CA VAL A 70 2.37 10.64 -8.33
C VAL A 70 1.71 11.16 -9.62
N PRO A 71 2.11 10.76 -10.83
CA PRO A 71 1.46 11.19 -12.07
C PRO A 71 -0.05 10.94 -12.15
N TYR A 72 -0.59 10.00 -11.36
CA TYR A 72 -2.03 9.72 -11.33
C TYR A 72 -2.88 10.73 -10.54
N PHE A 73 -2.24 11.71 -9.89
CA PHE A 73 -2.93 12.94 -9.47
C PHE A 73 -3.18 13.87 -10.64
N GLY A 74 -2.40 13.74 -11.72
CA GLY A 74 -2.40 14.65 -12.84
C GLY A 74 -1.69 15.97 -12.52
N THR A 75 -2.14 17.04 -13.16
CA THR A 75 -1.71 18.42 -12.90
C THR A 75 -2.91 19.28 -12.59
N VAL A 76 -2.69 20.55 -12.21
CA VAL A 76 -3.80 21.52 -11.97
C VAL A 76 -4.66 21.67 -13.22
N GLU A 77 -4.03 21.74 -14.41
CA GLU A 77 -4.74 21.89 -15.69
C GLU A 77 -5.33 20.59 -16.23
N LYS A 78 -4.83 19.47 -15.77
CA LYS A 78 -5.24 18.12 -16.21
C LYS A 78 -5.33 17.19 -15.01
N PRO A 79 -6.29 17.43 -14.10
CA PRO A 79 -6.43 16.61 -12.90
C PRO A 79 -6.88 15.19 -13.24
N GLU A 80 -6.39 14.22 -12.46
CA GLU A 80 -6.74 12.80 -12.54
C GLU A 80 -7.43 12.34 -11.25
N CYS A 81 -6.86 11.40 -10.51
CA CYS A 81 -7.46 10.97 -9.24
C CYS A 81 -7.46 12.11 -8.21
N HIS A 82 -8.51 12.18 -7.39
CA HIS A 82 -8.55 13.08 -6.24
C HIS A 82 -7.64 12.57 -5.12
N MET A 83 -7.60 11.26 -4.95
CA MET A 83 -6.85 10.56 -3.92
C MET A 83 -6.14 9.33 -4.49
N LEU A 84 -5.03 8.97 -3.91
CA LEU A 84 -4.30 7.73 -4.20
C LEU A 84 -3.94 7.00 -2.91
N TYR A 85 -3.81 5.68 -2.97
CA TYR A 85 -3.23 4.90 -1.88
C TYR A 85 -1.75 5.24 -1.69
N ASN A 86 -1.33 5.45 -0.45
CA ASN A 86 0.08 5.70 -0.09
C ASN A 86 0.87 4.38 0.02
N VAL A 87 0.87 3.63 -1.06
CA VAL A 87 1.46 2.28 -1.14
C VAL A 87 2.94 2.27 -0.78
N THR A 88 3.69 3.23 -1.29
CA THR A 88 5.15 3.28 -1.08
C THR A 88 5.50 3.58 0.38
N THR A 89 4.75 4.48 1.03
CA THR A 89 4.96 4.76 2.46
C THR A 89 4.59 3.53 3.28
N MET A 90 3.47 2.86 2.99
CA MET A 90 3.07 1.61 3.63
C MET A 90 4.18 0.55 3.52
N ALA A 91 4.68 0.28 2.32
CA ALA A 91 5.76 -0.68 2.12
C ALA A 91 7.06 -0.26 2.83
N SER A 92 7.37 1.04 2.88
CA SER A 92 8.54 1.58 3.58
C SER A 92 8.42 1.47 5.11
N ILE A 93 7.22 1.53 5.66
CA ILE A 93 6.97 1.26 7.09
C ILE A 93 7.34 -0.19 7.41
N TRP A 94 6.81 -1.15 6.66
CA TRP A 94 7.11 -2.56 6.87
C TRP A 94 8.58 -2.91 6.61
N HIS A 95 9.21 -2.28 5.60
CA HIS A 95 10.66 -2.35 5.41
C HIS A 95 11.40 -1.91 6.68
N THR A 96 11.01 -0.78 7.27
CA THR A 96 11.64 -0.25 8.49
C THR A 96 11.47 -1.20 9.67
N VAL A 97 10.29 -1.81 9.81
CA VAL A 97 10.03 -2.82 10.87
C VAL A 97 10.97 -4.03 10.73
N ALA A 98 11.17 -4.53 9.52
CA ALA A 98 12.00 -5.73 9.29
C ALA A 98 13.51 -5.44 9.37
N THR A 99 13.95 -4.27 8.94
CA THR A 99 15.38 -3.93 8.83
C THR A 99 15.92 -3.08 9.98
N GLU A 100 15.04 -2.51 10.80
CA GLU A 100 15.38 -1.48 11.80
C GLU A 100 16.08 -0.24 11.20
N ASP A 101 15.90 -0.02 9.88
CA ASP A 101 16.51 1.07 9.12
C ASP A 101 15.45 2.02 8.55
N ALA A 102 15.33 3.20 9.13
CA ALA A 102 14.35 4.21 8.75
C ALA A 102 14.77 5.14 7.61
N ARG A 103 15.97 4.97 7.02
CA ARG A 103 16.49 5.91 5.99
C ARG A 103 15.60 5.97 4.76
N LEU A 104 15.09 4.82 4.29
CA LEU A 104 14.16 4.77 3.16
C LEU A 104 12.83 5.45 3.50
N LEU A 105 12.25 5.13 4.67
CA LEU A 105 10.99 5.74 5.13
C LEU A 105 11.13 7.26 5.26
N LYS A 106 12.23 7.75 5.86
CA LYS A 106 12.51 9.18 5.94
C LYS A 106 12.53 9.84 4.57
N LYS A 107 13.27 9.28 3.61
CA LYS A 107 13.32 9.79 2.23
C LYS A 107 11.94 9.80 1.57
N GLN A 108 11.14 8.77 1.79
CA GLN A 108 9.78 8.68 1.25
C GLN A 108 8.87 9.77 1.85
N LEU A 109 8.95 10.01 3.15
CA LEU A 109 8.18 11.05 3.82
C LEU A 109 8.58 12.46 3.32
N GLU A 110 9.88 12.71 3.13
CA GLU A 110 10.38 13.96 2.54
C GLU A 110 9.84 14.15 1.11
N ALA A 111 9.81 13.09 0.30
CA ALA A 111 9.24 13.13 -1.04
C ALA A 111 7.74 13.47 -1.03
N VAL A 112 6.97 12.83 -0.15
CA VAL A 112 5.53 13.10 0.02
C VAL A 112 5.30 14.52 0.53
N ALA A 113 6.08 14.98 1.51
CA ALA A 113 5.97 16.35 2.05
C ALA A 113 6.29 17.44 1.02
N GLY A 114 7.08 17.12 0.00
CA GLY A 114 7.40 18.03 -1.12
C GLY A 114 6.33 18.13 -2.20
N LEU A 115 5.27 17.31 -2.15
CA LEU A 115 4.19 17.33 -3.13
C LEU A 115 3.21 18.49 -2.89
N PRO A 116 2.45 18.90 -3.93
CA PRO A 116 1.35 19.85 -3.78
C PRO A 116 0.37 19.42 -2.68
N LYS A 117 -0.15 20.39 -1.92
CA LYS A 117 -1.07 20.11 -0.80
C LYS A 117 -2.43 19.56 -1.24
N GLU A 118 -2.76 19.76 -2.51
CA GLU A 118 -3.96 19.23 -3.15
C GLU A 118 -3.90 17.72 -3.38
N TYR A 119 -2.71 17.12 -3.33
CA TYR A 119 -2.51 15.68 -3.50
C TYR A 119 -2.76 14.98 -2.18
N THR A 120 -3.91 14.31 -2.11
CA THR A 120 -4.35 13.64 -0.90
C THR A 120 -4.08 12.15 -0.98
N PHE A 121 -3.29 11.63 -0.05
CA PHE A 121 -3.07 10.21 0.08
C PHE A 121 -4.02 9.57 1.10
N LEU A 122 -4.40 8.32 0.82
CA LEU A 122 -5.02 7.43 1.77
C LEU A 122 -3.91 6.61 2.44
N ASN A 123 -3.69 6.87 3.74
CA ASN A 123 -2.63 6.25 4.53
C ASN A 123 -3.17 5.00 5.22
N TYR A 124 -2.43 3.91 5.16
CA TYR A 124 -2.84 2.62 5.70
C TYR A 124 -1.62 1.74 6.00
N LEU A 125 -1.79 0.73 6.84
CA LEU A 125 -0.77 -0.29 7.12
C LEU A 125 -1.00 -1.56 6.29
N ARG A 126 -2.26 -1.92 6.06
CA ARG A 126 -2.71 -2.98 5.16
C ARG A 126 -4.13 -2.68 4.64
N CYS A 127 -4.56 -3.42 3.65
CA CYS A 127 -5.94 -3.41 3.15
C CYS A 127 -6.41 -4.86 2.86
N HIS A 128 -7.47 -5.01 2.06
CA HIS A 128 -7.99 -6.32 1.64
C HIS A 128 -7.06 -7.06 0.67
N ASP A 129 -6.11 -6.35 0.05
CA ASP A 129 -5.13 -6.91 -0.86
C ASP A 129 -3.87 -7.39 -0.12
N ASP A 130 -3.06 -8.16 -0.82
CA ASP A 130 -1.72 -8.52 -0.42
C ASP A 130 -0.77 -7.30 -0.42
N ILE A 131 0.31 -7.42 0.32
CA ILE A 131 1.38 -6.41 0.37
C ILE A 131 2.45 -6.77 -0.65
N GLY A 132 2.69 -5.85 -1.60
CA GLY A 132 3.80 -5.93 -2.54
C GLY A 132 4.96 -5.01 -2.12
N TRP A 133 6.19 -5.46 -2.36
CA TRP A 133 7.39 -4.69 -2.03
C TRP A 133 7.71 -3.66 -3.13
N GLY A 134 6.80 -2.72 -3.37
CA GLY A 134 6.97 -1.58 -4.29
C GLY A 134 7.90 -0.50 -3.74
N LEU A 135 9.13 -0.86 -3.38
CA LEU A 135 10.14 0.00 -2.77
C LEU A 135 11.02 0.69 -3.82
N ASP A 136 11.65 1.80 -3.44
CA ASP A 136 12.68 2.47 -4.24
C ASP A 136 14.01 1.71 -4.15
N TYR A 137 14.16 0.67 -4.97
CA TYR A 137 15.39 -0.13 -5.03
C TYR A 137 16.60 0.65 -5.58
N GLY A 138 16.37 1.76 -6.31
CA GLY A 138 17.44 2.67 -6.69
C GLY A 138 18.09 3.31 -5.46
N THR A 139 17.29 3.73 -4.51
CA THR A 139 17.75 4.26 -3.21
C THR A 139 18.32 3.17 -2.30
N LEU A 140 17.65 2.01 -2.21
CA LEU A 140 18.11 0.90 -1.36
C LEU A 140 19.50 0.41 -1.75
N ARG A 141 19.82 0.35 -3.05
CA ARG A 141 21.18 0.04 -3.52
C ARG A 141 22.23 1.04 -3.01
N GLN A 142 21.89 2.32 -2.91
CA GLN A 142 22.79 3.33 -2.31
C GLN A 142 23.03 3.08 -0.82
N TYR A 143 22.13 2.38 -0.16
CA TYR A 143 22.25 1.95 1.25
C TYR A 143 22.85 0.55 1.40
N GLY A 144 23.32 -0.06 0.30
CA GLY A 144 23.95 -1.38 0.29
C GLY A 144 22.98 -2.55 0.27
N MET A 145 21.70 -2.32 -0.09
CA MET A 145 20.65 -3.36 -0.14
C MET A 145 20.34 -3.72 -1.60
N GLU A 146 20.77 -4.90 -2.03
CA GLU A 146 20.46 -5.41 -3.37
C GLU A 146 19.05 -5.98 -3.44
N GLU A 147 18.35 -5.71 -4.53
CA GLU A 147 16.92 -5.99 -4.69
C GLU A 147 16.51 -7.42 -4.38
N ILE A 148 17.17 -8.40 -5.02
CA ILE A 148 16.80 -9.83 -4.89
C ILE A 148 17.02 -10.33 -3.46
N SER A 149 18.19 -10.06 -2.88
CA SER A 149 18.51 -10.48 -1.51
C SER A 149 17.65 -9.78 -0.48
N HIS A 150 17.34 -8.52 -0.71
CA HIS A 150 16.47 -7.74 0.17
C HIS A 150 15.00 -8.24 0.13
N LYS A 151 14.45 -8.53 -1.07
CA LYS A 151 13.14 -9.17 -1.19
C LYS A 151 13.09 -10.53 -0.52
N ALA A 152 14.12 -11.36 -0.70
CA ALA A 152 14.24 -12.64 -0.01
C ALA A 152 14.22 -12.47 1.51
N PHE A 153 14.98 -11.51 2.05
CA PHE A 153 14.99 -11.20 3.47
C PHE A 153 13.59 -10.79 3.98
N LEU A 154 12.91 -9.87 3.30
CA LEU A 154 11.56 -9.45 3.69
C LEU A 154 10.56 -10.62 3.68
N ASN A 155 10.63 -11.45 2.65
CA ASN A 155 9.79 -12.64 2.54
C ASN A 155 10.02 -13.61 3.71
N GLU A 156 11.27 -13.88 4.05
CA GLU A 156 11.62 -14.75 5.20
C GLU A 156 11.23 -14.11 6.53
N PHE A 157 11.45 -12.80 6.69
CA PHE A 157 11.09 -12.09 7.91
C PHE A 157 9.59 -12.14 8.17
N PHE A 158 8.77 -11.72 7.22
CA PHE A 158 7.34 -11.62 7.42
C PHE A 158 6.60 -12.96 7.43
N THR A 159 7.20 -14.02 6.89
CA THR A 159 6.67 -15.40 7.06
C THR A 159 7.13 -16.08 8.35
N GLY A 160 8.00 -15.44 9.12
CA GLY A 160 8.54 -16.01 10.37
C GLY A 160 9.66 -17.03 10.18
N ASN A 161 10.17 -17.19 8.95
CA ASN A 161 11.26 -18.12 8.63
C ASN A 161 12.65 -17.53 8.95
N TYR A 162 12.77 -16.20 9.06
CA TYR A 162 14.00 -15.57 9.51
C TYR A 162 14.19 -15.75 11.02
N PRO A 163 15.38 -16.16 11.50
CA PRO A 163 15.57 -16.57 12.91
C PRO A 163 15.18 -15.51 13.95
N ALA A 164 15.39 -14.23 13.66
CA ALA A 164 15.04 -13.13 14.56
C ALA A 164 13.62 -12.57 14.34
N SER A 165 12.86 -13.10 13.37
CA SER A 165 11.53 -12.61 13.09
C SER A 165 10.54 -12.94 14.21
N PHE A 166 9.72 -11.96 14.52
CA PHE A 166 8.52 -12.12 15.36
C PHE A 166 7.23 -12.21 14.51
N SER A 167 7.30 -11.98 13.21
CA SER A 167 6.14 -11.91 12.31
C SER A 167 5.63 -13.28 11.92
N ARG A 168 4.35 -13.33 11.50
CA ARG A 168 3.73 -14.51 10.89
C ARG A 168 2.83 -14.08 9.73
N GLY A 169 2.96 -14.76 8.60
CA GLY A 169 2.15 -14.56 7.41
C GLY A 169 2.51 -15.52 6.31
N GLU A 170 1.96 -15.31 5.13
CA GLU A 170 2.12 -16.22 3.99
C GLU A 170 2.50 -15.45 2.73
N LEU A 171 3.23 -16.13 1.85
CA LEU A 171 3.56 -15.61 0.54
C LEU A 171 2.57 -16.13 -0.52
N TYR A 172 2.22 -15.24 -1.40
CA TYR A 172 1.46 -15.49 -2.61
C TYR A 172 2.27 -15.10 -3.83
N ASN A 173 2.21 -15.87 -4.92
CA ASN A 173 2.96 -15.62 -6.17
C ASN A 173 4.46 -15.40 -5.97
N ASN A 174 5.11 -16.23 -5.15
CA ASN A 174 6.54 -16.14 -4.91
C ASN A 174 7.33 -16.61 -6.16
N ASP A 175 8.01 -15.69 -6.83
CA ASP A 175 8.92 -15.99 -7.94
C ASP A 175 10.27 -16.49 -7.38
N PRO A 176 10.71 -17.71 -7.71
CA PRO A 176 11.91 -18.30 -7.14
C PRO A 176 13.21 -17.60 -7.61
N VAL A 177 13.18 -16.87 -8.72
CA VAL A 177 14.36 -16.20 -9.30
C VAL A 177 14.49 -14.77 -8.80
N THR A 178 13.45 -13.97 -8.98
CA THR A 178 13.44 -12.55 -8.63
C THR A 178 13.12 -12.30 -7.16
N LYS A 179 12.60 -13.33 -6.45
CA LYS A 179 12.07 -13.22 -5.08
C LYS A 179 10.92 -12.23 -4.96
N ASP A 180 10.36 -11.80 -6.09
CA ASP A 180 9.13 -11.02 -6.06
C ASP A 180 7.99 -11.88 -5.55
N ALA A 181 7.32 -11.40 -4.51
CA ALA A 181 6.22 -12.10 -3.87
C ALA A 181 5.20 -11.10 -3.35
N ARG A 182 4.00 -11.60 -3.10
CA ARG A 182 2.96 -10.88 -2.37
C ARG A 182 2.86 -11.47 -0.98
N PHE A 183 2.77 -10.62 0.01
CA PHE A 183 2.68 -11.04 1.39
C PHE A 183 1.26 -10.84 1.93
N CYS A 184 0.72 -11.86 2.59
CA CYS A 184 -0.58 -11.85 3.24
C CYS A 184 -0.41 -11.98 4.76
N GLY A 185 -0.93 -11.02 5.51
CA GLY A 185 -0.89 -11.03 6.97
C GLY A 185 -1.66 -9.86 7.56
N THR A 186 -2.21 -10.05 8.77
CA THR A 186 -2.81 -8.98 9.56
C THR A 186 -1.73 -8.14 10.24
N THR A 187 -2.00 -6.89 10.59
CA THR A 187 -1.04 -6.03 11.31
C THR A 187 -0.62 -6.67 12.63
N ALA A 188 -1.56 -7.22 13.38
CA ALA A 188 -1.31 -7.94 14.62
C ALA A 188 -0.32 -9.11 14.44
N SER A 189 -0.50 -9.92 13.39
CA SER A 189 0.39 -11.04 13.09
C SER A 189 1.76 -10.58 12.59
N MET A 190 1.81 -9.50 11.81
CA MET A 190 3.05 -8.89 11.33
C MET A 190 3.85 -8.24 12.47
N CYS A 191 3.18 -7.66 13.45
CA CYS A 191 3.80 -7.05 14.64
C CYS A 191 4.21 -8.08 15.72
N GLY A 192 3.82 -9.35 15.58
CA GLY A 192 4.24 -10.42 16.47
C GLY A 192 3.21 -10.86 17.52
N ILE A 193 2.03 -10.24 17.58
CA ILE A 193 0.96 -10.59 18.54
C ILE A 193 0.58 -12.06 18.42
N GLU A 194 0.41 -12.55 17.19
CA GLU A 194 0.07 -13.95 16.93
C GLU A 194 1.15 -14.92 17.45
N LYS A 195 2.43 -14.62 17.15
CA LYS A 195 3.55 -15.47 17.58
C LYS A 195 3.70 -15.49 19.10
N ALA A 196 3.63 -14.32 19.73
CA ALA A 196 3.73 -14.20 21.19
C ALA A 196 2.59 -14.95 21.89
N GLY A 197 1.35 -14.81 21.39
CA GLY A 197 0.19 -15.55 21.92
C GLY A 197 0.34 -17.05 21.77
N PHE A 198 0.80 -17.53 20.61
CA PHE A 198 1.04 -18.95 20.38
C PHE A 198 2.13 -19.54 21.29
N CYS A 199 3.18 -18.76 21.59
CA CYS A 199 4.30 -19.21 22.44
C CYS A 199 4.05 -18.97 23.94
N GLY A 200 2.98 -18.27 24.34
CA GLY A 200 2.75 -17.86 25.72
C GLY A 200 3.79 -16.85 26.24
N ASP A 201 4.36 -16.04 25.36
CA ASP A 201 5.37 -15.02 25.68
C ASP A 201 4.70 -13.69 26.04
N GLU A 202 4.50 -13.46 27.34
CA GLU A 202 3.84 -12.21 27.84
C GLU A 202 4.68 -10.96 27.52
N ALA A 203 6.00 -11.01 27.63
CA ALA A 203 6.87 -9.88 27.35
C ALA A 203 6.89 -9.56 25.86
N GLY A 204 6.95 -10.59 25.01
CA GLY A 204 6.82 -10.44 23.56
C GLY A 204 5.45 -9.93 23.15
N MET A 205 4.38 -10.33 23.83
CA MET A 205 3.03 -9.83 23.61
C MET A 205 2.92 -8.32 23.87
N ASP A 206 3.43 -7.85 25.00
CA ASP A 206 3.43 -6.42 25.34
C ASP A 206 4.25 -5.60 24.32
N ALA A 207 5.41 -6.10 23.90
CA ALA A 207 6.22 -5.46 22.86
C ALA A 207 5.52 -5.42 21.51
N ALA A 208 4.85 -6.50 21.11
CA ALA A 208 4.12 -6.61 19.86
C ALA A 208 2.92 -5.64 19.80
N ILE A 209 2.16 -5.55 20.89
CA ILE A 209 1.03 -4.60 21.01
C ILE A 209 1.55 -3.16 20.93
N ARG A 210 2.65 -2.83 21.61
CA ARG A 210 3.24 -1.48 21.52
C ARG A 210 3.72 -1.16 20.12
N LEU A 211 4.30 -2.10 19.40
CA LEU A 211 4.70 -1.92 18.00
C LEU A 211 3.48 -1.63 17.13
N ASP A 212 2.43 -2.43 17.23
CA ASP A 212 1.19 -2.25 16.46
C ASP A 212 0.56 -0.88 16.71
N LEU A 213 0.42 -0.49 17.99
CA LEU A 213 -0.09 0.83 18.39
C LEU A 213 0.80 1.98 17.87
N MET A 214 2.12 1.81 17.92
CA MET A 214 3.08 2.80 17.41
C MET A 214 2.93 2.99 15.91
N LEU A 215 2.78 1.91 15.14
CA LEU A 215 2.62 1.98 13.68
C LEU A 215 1.30 2.65 13.29
N HIS A 216 0.21 2.34 13.98
CA HIS A 216 -1.08 3.01 13.78
C HIS A 216 -1.00 4.49 14.15
N ALA A 217 -0.41 4.83 15.30
CA ALA A 217 -0.20 6.23 15.68
C ALA A 217 0.64 6.99 14.64
N PHE A 218 1.70 6.38 14.14
CA PHE A 218 2.52 6.95 13.06
C PHE A 218 1.71 7.17 11.77
N MET A 219 0.87 6.20 11.38
CA MET A 219 0.00 6.31 10.22
C MET A 219 -1.01 7.47 10.39
N PHE A 220 -1.59 7.66 11.58
CA PHE A 220 -2.51 8.76 11.86
C PHE A 220 -1.85 10.14 11.83
N MET A 221 -0.54 10.23 12.07
CA MET A 221 0.20 11.50 12.05
C MET A 221 0.58 11.97 10.64
N GLN A 222 0.40 11.11 9.62
CA GLN A 222 0.73 11.46 8.25
C GLN A 222 -0.32 12.38 7.62
N SER A 223 0.14 13.26 6.73
CA SER A 223 -0.77 14.09 5.92
C SER A 223 -1.61 13.21 5.00
N GLY A 224 -2.92 13.42 4.99
CA GLY A 224 -3.88 12.65 4.19
C GLY A 224 -4.99 12.04 5.03
N ILE A 225 -5.63 11.00 4.52
CA ILE A 225 -6.75 10.31 5.17
C ILE A 225 -6.26 8.99 5.75
N PRO A 226 -6.24 8.80 7.07
CA PRO A 226 -5.87 7.53 7.69
C PRO A 226 -7.00 6.51 7.56
N VAL A 227 -6.64 5.25 7.30
CA VAL A 227 -7.59 4.13 7.21
C VAL A 227 -7.09 2.97 8.06
N ILE A 228 -7.94 2.50 8.96
CA ILE A 228 -7.77 1.24 9.68
C ILE A 228 -8.55 0.18 8.91
N TYR A 229 -7.90 -0.92 8.55
CA TYR A 229 -8.58 -2.05 7.93
C TYR A 229 -9.37 -2.82 8.99
N SER A 230 -10.59 -3.23 8.64
CA SER A 230 -11.50 -3.93 9.56
C SER A 230 -10.84 -5.15 10.18
N GLY A 231 -10.86 -5.22 11.49
CA GLY A 231 -10.21 -6.23 12.32
C GLY A 231 -8.91 -5.79 12.98
N ASP A 232 -8.21 -4.79 12.42
CA ASP A 232 -6.98 -4.27 13.04
C ASP A 232 -7.28 -3.56 14.36
N GLU A 233 -8.44 -2.91 14.48
CA GLU A 233 -8.91 -2.23 15.69
C GLU A 233 -9.11 -3.15 16.90
N VAL A 234 -9.23 -4.46 16.65
CA VAL A 234 -9.36 -5.50 17.70
C VAL A 234 -8.16 -6.45 17.73
N GLY A 235 -7.10 -6.14 17.00
CA GLY A 235 -5.88 -6.96 16.96
C GLY A 235 -6.11 -8.35 16.35
N GLN A 236 -6.96 -8.42 15.30
CA GLN A 236 -7.24 -9.69 14.61
C GLN A 236 -5.97 -10.31 14.06
N VAL A 237 -5.72 -11.56 14.44
CA VAL A 237 -4.61 -12.37 13.90
C VAL A 237 -5.01 -13.11 12.63
N ASN A 238 -4.04 -13.71 11.94
CA ASN A 238 -4.29 -14.49 10.73
C ASN A 238 -5.25 -15.66 11.02
N ASP A 239 -6.14 -15.95 10.07
CA ASP A 239 -7.00 -17.13 10.06
C ASP A 239 -6.50 -18.12 8.99
N TYR A 240 -6.16 -19.32 9.41
CA TYR A 240 -5.68 -20.39 8.53
C TYR A 240 -6.73 -21.47 8.28
N SER A 241 -7.99 -21.26 8.69
CA SER A 241 -9.08 -22.25 8.57
C SER A 241 -9.49 -22.54 7.13
N TYR A 242 -9.03 -21.72 6.19
CA TYR A 242 -9.28 -21.90 4.75
C TYR A 242 -8.43 -23.01 4.09
N LYS A 243 -7.45 -23.57 4.78
CA LYS A 243 -6.51 -24.59 4.26
C LYS A 243 -7.10 -26.00 4.25
#